data_823c44e8a8ab6ab2479d07a23468df54
#
_entry.id   823c44e8a8ab6ab2479d07a23468df54
#
_cell.length_a   1.000
_cell.length_b   1.000
_cell.length_c   1.000
_cell.angle_alpha   90.00
_cell.angle_beta   90.00
_cell.angle_gamma   90.00
#
_symmetry.space_group_name_H-M   'P 1'
#
loop_
_entity.id
_entity.type
_entity.pdbx_description
1 polymer ?
#
loop_
_entity_poly.entity_id
_entity_poly.type
_entity_poly.pdbx_seq_one_letter_code
_entity_poly.pdbx_strand_id
1 'polypeptide(L)'
;KTLKIEEKVKHFLENYVKPYNENIDIMASPKDPRYASKVQEKYLHILLTKARMKYDVIIIDLTHIMDKNNLVILDFVDYIFYVITNDLVDIKGIKTMISIYKDMNKDNYRIILNDSKDHLKALLSKNDLQNIIKNDINYIIPGSFYIKNIASYNLSGKILTLDNGIRNKNREAIRVFDKIADEILSTGEKNGKKKVNK
;
A
#
# COMPACT_ATOMS: atom_id res chain seq x y z
N LYS A 1 33.37 -4.56 1.42
CA LYS A 1 32.40 -4.22 0.34
C LYS A 1 31.01 -3.85 0.91
N THR A 2 30.54 -4.51 1.96
CA THR A 2 29.20 -4.28 2.57
C THR A 2 29.09 -2.89 3.20
N LEU A 3 30.08 -2.44 3.98
CA LEU A 3 30.10 -1.11 4.60
C LEU A 3 29.95 0.03 3.58
N LYS A 4 30.64 -0.05 2.41
CA LYS A 4 30.49 0.95 1.33
C LYS A 4 29.08 0.99 0.72
N ILE A 5 28.36 -0.15 0.75
CA ILE A 5 26.98 -0.22 0.25
C ILE A 5 26.04 0.41 1.27
N GLU A 6 26.21 0.13 2.55
CA GLU A 6 25.42 0.70 3.63
C GLU A 6 25.55 2.22 3.72
N GLU A 7 26.75 2.75 3.59
CA GLU A 7 26.98 4.19 3.51
C GLU A 7 26.28 4.83 2.30
N LYS A 8 26.35 4.17 1.13
CA LYS A 8 25.63 4.64 -0.07
C LYS A 8 24.11 4.64 0.12
N VAL A 9 23.54 3.61 0.76
CA VAL A 9 22.11 3.54 1.02
C VAL A 9 21.67 4.57 2.06
N LYS A 10 22.49 4.81 3.09
CA LYS A 10 22.24 5.89 4.05
C LYS A 10 22.21 7.24 3.34
N HIS A 11 23.21 7.52 2.52
CA HIS A 11 23.28 8.74 1.72
C HIS A 11 22.10 8.84 0.73
N PHE A 12 21.65 7.72 0.15
CA PHE A 12 20.46 7.68 -0.70
C PHE A 12 19.22 8.08 0.08
N LEU A 13 18.94 7.48 1.25
CA LEU A 13 17.81 7.85 2.10
C LEU A 13 17.83 9.33 2.47
N GLU A 14 18.99 9.88 2.82
CA GLU A 14 19.14 11.28 3.22
C GLU A 14 18.89 12.27 2.07
N ASN A 15 19.20 11.90 0.82
CA ASN A 15 19.14 12.82 -0.32
C ASN A 15 17.88 12.65 -1.19
N TYR A 16 17.24 11.47 -1.18
CA TYR A 16 16.10 11.20 -2.04
C TYR A 16 14.76 11.16 -1.31
N VAL A 17 14.80 11.13 0.02
CA VAL A 17 13.62 11.29 0.84
C VAL A 17 13.35 12.79 1.03
N LYS A 18 12.12 13.21 0.75
CA LYS A 18 11.67 14.59 0.92
C LYS A 18 10.65 14.65 2.05
N PRO A 19 10.88 15.52 3.06
CA PRO A 19 9.88 15.72 4.10
C PRO A 19 8.63 16.38 3.51
N TYR A 20 7.46 15.81 3.78
CA TYR A 20 6.18 16.41 3.48
C TYR A 20 5.71 17.28 4.65
N ASN A 21 5.88 16.79 5.88
CA ASN A 21 5.67 17.51 7.14
C ASN A 21 6.57 16.89 8.23
N GLU A 22 6.37 17.27 9.48
CA GLU A 22 7.17 16.77 10.62
C GLU A 22 7.08 15.25 10.86
N ASN A 23 6.02 14.58 10.38
CA ASN A 23 5.76 13.16 10.60
C ASN A 23 5.81 12.32 9.32
N ILE A 24 5.86 12.92 8.15
CA ILE A 24 5.74 12.22 6.87
C ILE A 24 6.89 12.60 5.96
N ASP A 25 7.63 11.58 5.56
CA ASP A 25 8.63 11.64 4.51
C ASP A 25 8.15 10.91 3.26
N ILE A 26 8.49 11.41 2.08
CA ILE A 26 8.11 10.81 0.80
C ILE A 26 9.37 10.48 0.00
N MET A 27 9.45 9.25 -0.51
CA MET A 27 10.43 8.84 -1.50
C MET A 27 9.74 8.55 -2.82
N ALA A 28 10.03 9.34 -3.84
CA ALA A 28 9.47 9.14 -5.17
C ALA A 28 10.26 8.07 -5.94
N SER A 29 9.55 7.29 -6.76
CA SER A 29 10.16 6.44 -7.77
C SER A 29 10.95 7.29 -8.80
N PRO A 30 12.01 6.73 -9.43
CA PRO A 30 12.67 7.40 -10.54
C PRO A 30 11.69 7.78 -11.65
N LYS A 31 11.80 9.03 -12.15
CA LYS A 31 10.93 9.51 -13.23
C LYS A 31 11.04 8.68 -14.52
N ASP A 32 12.22 8.14 -14.78
CA ASP A 32 12.50 7.30 -15.94
C ASP A 32 12.43 5.81 -15.57
N PRO A 33 11.46 5.06 -16.11
CA PRO A 33 11.29 3.63 -15.82
C PRO A 33 12.53 2.78 -16.12
N ARG A 34 13.42 3.23 -17.01
CA ARG A 34 14.68 2.54 -17.33
C ARG A 34 15.63 2.47 -16.14
N TYR A 35 15.51 3.39 -15.17
CA TYR A 35 16.30 3.35 -13.95
C TYR A 35 15.70 2.41 -12.90
N ALA A 36 14.38 2.27 -12.87
CA ALA A 36 13.72 1.34 -11.96
C ALA A 36 14.17 -0.12 -12.20
N SER A 37 14.31 -0.53 -13.47
CA SER A 37 14.79 -1.86 -13.85
C SER A 37 16.25 -2.15 -13.47
N LYS A 38 17.06 -1.11 -13.16
CA LYS A 38 18.46 -1.25 -12.75
C LYS A 38 18.64 -1.44 -11.25
N VAL A 39 17.58 -1.31 -10.47
CA VAL A 39 17.63 -1.54 -9.02
C VAL A 39 17.86 -3.02 -8.77
N GLN A 40 18.97 -3.36 -8.13
CA GLN A 40 19.31 -4.73 -7.79
C GLN A 40 18.66 -5.10 -6.44
N GLU A 41 18.16 -6.33 -6.31
CA GLU A 41 17.50 -6.86 -5.11
C GLU A 41 18.27 -6.58 -3.82
N LYS A 42 19.61 -6.73 -3.85
CA LYS A 42 20.48 -6.48 -2.68
C LYS A 42 20.40 -5.03 -2.17
N TYR A 43 20.27 -4.04 -3.08
CA TYR A 43 20.15 -2.64 -2.68
C TYR A 43 18.77 -2.35 -2.11
N LEU A 44 17.74 -2.98 -2.69
CA LEU A 44 16.37 -2.87 -2.21
C LEU A 44 16.24 -3.44 -0.79
N HIS A 45 16.79 -4.63 -0.55
CA HIS A 45 16.80 -5.23 0.78
C HIS A 45 17.51 -4.34 1.83
N ILE A 46 18.67 -3.77 1.50
CA ILE A 46 19.36 -2.87 2.40
C ILE A 46 18.55 -1.59 2.64
N LEU A 47 17.96 -1.03 1.58
CA LEU A 47 17.10 0.14 1.67
C LEU A 47 15.93 -0.09 2.63
N LEU A 48 15.19 -1.19 2.44
CA LEU A 48 14.05 -1.55 3.29
C LEU A 48 14.47 -1.78 4.74
N THR A 49 15.59 -2.46 4.94
CA THR A 49 16.14 -2.70 6.30
C THR A 49 16.48 -1.38 7.00
N LYS A 50 17.15 -0.45 6.31
CA LYS A 50 17.49 0.87 6.89
C LYS A 50 16.25 1.74 7.10
N ALA A 51 15.29 1.72 6.17
CA ALA A 51 14.02 2.41 6.34
C ALA A 51 13.27 1.91 7.57
N ARG A 52 13.23 0.57 7.79
CA ARG A 52 12.59 -0.05 8.95
C ARG A 52 13.23 0.34 10.30
N MET A 53 14.49 0.76 10.29
CA MET A 53 15.18 1.27 11.48
C MET A 53 14.84 2.75 11.76
N LYS A 54 14.40 3.49 10.74
CA LYS A 54 14.17 4.95 10.82
C LYS A 54 12.70 5.30 11.02
N TYR A 55 11.78 4.53 10.42
CA TYR A 55 10.36 4.85 10.36
C TYR A 55 9.52 3.83 11.13
N ASP A 56 8.49 4.31 11.82
CA ASP A 56 7.51 3.47 12.52
C ASP A 56 6.60 2.75 11.54
N VAL A 57 6.23 3.42 10.44
CA VAL A 57 5.39 2.89 9.36
C VAL A 57 6.02 3.20 8.01
N ILE A 58 6.06 2.20 7.14
CA ILE A 58 6.52 2.34 5.75
C ILE A 58 5.41 1.87 4.84
N ILE A 59 4.90 2.75 3.98
CA ILE A 59 3.90 2.43 2.96
C ILE A 59 4.62 2.37 1.62
N ILE A 60 4.48 1.24 0.91
CA ILE A 60 5.10 1.01 -0.39
C ILE A 60 4.00 0.84 -1.42
N ASP A 61 3.91 1.78 -2.37
CA ASP A 61 2.99 1.71 -3.50
C ASP A 61 3.64 0.89 -4.62
N LEU A 62 3.05 -0.27 -4.93
CA LEU A 62 3.55 -1.22 -5.91
C LEU A 62 2.65 -1.27 -7.15
N THR A 63 3.26 -1.59 -8.28
CA THR A 63 2.54 -1.96 -9.49
C THR A 63 2.02 -3.40 -9.39
N HIS A 64 1.04 -3.76 -10.24
CA HIS A 64 0.54 -5.14 -10.31
C HIS A 64 1.51 -6.12 -11.00
N ILE A 65 2.68 -5.68 -11.42
CA ILE A 65 3.67 -6.52 -12.09
C ILE A 65 4.44 -7.31 -11.04
N MET A 66 4.47 -8.63 -11.19
CA MET A 66 5.22 -9.53 -10.32
C MET A 66 6.65 -9.70 -10.84
N ASP A 67 7.44 -8.64 -10.77
CA ASP A 67 8.87 -8.70 -11.03
C ASP A 67 9.66 -9.09 -9.78
N LYS A 68 10.96 -9.30 -9.95
CA LYS A 68 11.86 -9.71 -8.86
C LYS A 68 11.88 -8.72 -7.70
N ASN A 69 11.85 -7.43 -7.98
CA ASN A 69 11.88 -6.39 -6.96
C ASN A 69 10.59 -6.39 -6.13
N ASN A 70 9.42 -6.53 -6.79
CA ASN A 70 8.14 -6.63 -6.11
C ASN A 70 8.07 -7.89 -5.23
N LEU A 71 8.60 -9.02 -5.68
CA LEU A 71 8.67 -10.25 -4.87
C LEU A 71 9.52 -10.04 -3.61
N VAL A 72 10.69 -9.40 -3.71
CA VAL A 72 11.52 -9.05 -2.55
C VAL A 72 10.76 -8.15 -1.56
N ILE A 73 10.01 -7.17 -2.07
CA ILE A 73 9.21 -6.29 -1.22
C ILE A 73 8.10 -7.10 -0.53
N LEU A 74 7.36 -7.92 -1.28
CA LEU A 74 6.30 -8.75 -0.74
C LEU A 74 6.79 -9.72 0.35
N ASP A 75 8.03 -10.20 0.25
CA ASP A 75 8.65 -11.01 1.29
C ASP A 75 9.04 -10.23 2.54
N PHE A 76 9.29 -8.94 2.39
CA PHE A 76 9.78 -8.08 3.47
C PHE A 76 8.66 -7.43 4.28
N VAL A 77 7.49 -7.19 3.69
CA VAL A 77 6.41 -6.43 4.32
C VAL A 77 5.64 -7.23 5.37
N ASP A 78 5.15 -6.53 6.39
CA ASP A 78 4.31 -7.11 7.44
C ASP A 78 2.86 -7.28 6.97
N TYR A 79 2.38 -6.43 6.04
CA TYR A 79 1.03 -6.45 5.47
C TYR A 79 1.02 -6.14 3.98
N ILE A 80 0.10 -6.79 3.27
CA ILE A 80 -0.20 -6.55 1.86
C ILE A 80 -1.65 -6.09 1.76
N PHE A 81 -1.89 -4.86 1.29
CA PHE A 81 -3.22 -4.37 0.98
C PHE A 81 -3.43 -4.42 -0.53
N TYR A 82 -4.26 -5.34 -0.99
CA TYR A 82 -4.58 -5.47 -2.40
C TYR A 82 -5.85 -4.69 -2.72
N VAL A 83 -5.71 -3.60 -3.47
CA VAL A 83 -6.83 -2.74 -3.85
C VAL A 83 -7.41 -3.21 -5.17
N ILE A 84 -8.71 -3.48 -5.17
CA ILE A 84 -9.48 -3.86 -6.36
C ILE A 84 -10.63 -2.87 -6.60
N THR A 85 -11.10 -2.82 -7.82
CA THR A 85 -12.36 -2.17 -8.18
C THR A 85 -13.43 -3.22 -8.55
N ASN A 86 -14.65 -2.76 -8.91
CA ASN A 86 -15.73 -3.65 -9.40
C ASN A 86 -15.49 -4.12 -10.84
N ASP A 87 -14.25 -4.03 -11.35
CA ASP A 87 -13.90 -4.44 -12.70
C ASP A 87 -13.57 -5.93 -12.77
N LEU A 88 -14.07 -6.60 -13.81
CA LEU A 88 -13.80 -8.04 -14.01
C LEU A 88 -12.31 -8.35 -14.19
N VAL A 89 -11.52 -7.41 -14.71
CA VAL A 89 -10.08 -7.57 -14.87
C VAL A 89 -9.40 -7.60 -13.50
N ASP A 90 -9.78 -6.70 -12.59
CA ASP A 90 -9.26 -6.68 -11.22
C ASP A 90 -9.62 -7.96 -10.46
N ILE A 91 -10.86 -8.44 -10.64
CA ILE A 91 -11.35 -9.68 -10.02
C ILE A 91 -10.54 -10.91 -10.50
N LYS A 92 -10.23 -10.97 -11.79
CA LYS A 92 -9.37 -12.02 -12.34
C LYS A 92 -7.95 -11.90 -11.79
N GLY A 93 -7.42 -10.69 -11.71
CA GLY A 93 -6.10 -10.39 -11.17
C GLY A 93 -5.96 -10.84 -9.71
N ILE A 94 -6.92 -10.48 -8.85
CA ILE A 94 -6.87 -10.85 -7.42
C ILE A 94 -6.94 -12.37 -7.22
N LYS A 95 -7.71 -13.11 -8.01
CA LYS A 95 -7.73 -14.58 -7.92
C LYS A 95 -6.35 -15.20 -8.16
N THR A 96 -5.63 -14.70 -9.14
CA THR A 96 -4.26 -15.12 -9.43
C THR A 96 -3.33 -14.76 -8.26
N MET A 97 -3.46 -13.54 -7.73
CA MET A 97 -2.63 -13.08 -6.60
C MET A 97 -2.89 -13.88 -5.33
N ILE A 98 -4.13 -14.23 -5.02
CA ILE A 98 -4.47 -15.09 -3.87
C ILE A 98 -3.80 -16.46 -4.01
N SER A 99 -3.78 -17.04 -5.22
CA SER A 99 -3.06 -18.29 -5.45
C SER A 99 -1.56 -18.15 -5.17
N ILE A 100 -0.94 -17.09 -5.68
CA ILE A 100 0.48 -16.81 -5.45
C ILE A 100 0.77 -16.63 -3.95
N TYR A 101 -0.06 -15.87 -3.21
CA TYR A 101 0.11 -15.69 -1.77
C TYR A 101 0.00 -17.00 -1.00
N LYS A 102 -0.93 -17.88 -1.38
CA LYS A 102 -1.04 -19.23 -0.80
C LYS A 102 0.20 -20.07 -1.07
N ASP A 103 0.72 -20.04 -2.29
CA ASP A 103 1.94 -20.77 -2.66
C ASP A 103 3.17 -20.24 -1.91
N MET A 104 3.19 -18.95 -1.61
CA MET A 104 4.22 -18.30 -0.79
C MET A 104 4.00 -18.44 0.73
N ASN A 105 2.95 -19.16 1.18
CA ASN A 105 2.52 -19.23 2.58
C ASN A 105 2.29 -17.86 3.22
N LYS A 106 1.74 -16.89 2.46
CA LYS A 106 1.39 -15.55 2.93
C LYS A 106 -0.08 -15.49 3.29
N ASP A 107 -0.37 -15.18 4.54
CA ASP A 107 -1.73 -14.94 5.08
C ASP A 107 -1.93 -13.48 5.54
N ASN A 108 -0.86 -12.69 5.46
CA ASN A 108 -0.80 -11.30 5.89
C ASN A 108 -1.31 -10.31 4.83
N TYR A 109 -2.29 -10.68 4.02
CA TYR A 109 -2.90 -9.80 3.03
C TYR A 109 -4.34 -9.42 3.40
N ARG A 110 -4.78 -8.27 2.89
CA ARG A 110 -6.15 -7.75 2.99
C ARG A 110 -6.62 -7.28 1.64
N ILE A 111 -7.89 -7.50 1.35
CA ILE A 111 -8.54 -7.05 0.12
C ILE A 111 -9.35 -5.81 0.42
N ILE A 112 -9.04 -4.72 -0.29
CA ILE A 112 -9.77 -3.45 -0.24
C ILE A 112 -10.54 -3.31 -1.53
N LEU A 113 -11.87 -3.25 -1.47
CA LEU A 113 -12.70 -2.86 -2.59
C LEU A 113 -12.81 -1.34 -2.62
N ASN A 114 -12.25 -0.73 -3.66
CA ASN A 114 -12.51 0.68 -3.98
C ASN A 114 -13.75 0.73 -4.90
N ASP A 115 -14.92 0.97 -4.30
CA ASP A 115 -16.20 1.01 -5.01
C ASP A 115 -16.38 2.36 -5.74
N SER A 116 -15.39 2.75 -6.51
CA SER A 116 -15.32 4.06 -7.18
C SER A 116 -16.11 4.15 -8.48
N LYS A 117 -16.58 3.02 -9.00
CA LYS A 117 -17.37 2.99 -10.24
C LYS A 117 -18.86 3.21 -9.94
N ASP A 118 -19.50 3.88 -10.89
CA ASP A 118 -20.93 4.18 -10.86
C ASP A 118 -21.77 2.92 -10.59
N HIS A 119 -22.50 2.90 -9.46
CA HIS A 119 -23.33 1.77 -9.05
C HIS A 119 -24.34 1.31 -10.12
N LEU A 120 -24.74 2.21 -11.02
CA LEU A 120 -25.61 1.90 -12.16
C LEU A 120 -24.95 0.96 -13.19
N LYS A 121 -23.63 0.81 -13.13
CA LYS A 121 -22.83 -0.07 -14.02
C LYS A 121 -22.14 -1.21 -13.27
N ALA A 122 -22.29 -1.29 -11.96
CA ALA A 122 -21.75 -2.40 -11.18
C ALA A 122 -22.58 -3.66 -11.44
N LEU A 123 -22.06 -4.53 -12.31
CA LEU A 123 -22.68 -5.82 -12.66
C LEU A 123 -22.67 -6.82 -11.51
N LEU A 124 -21.86 -6.59 -10.48
CA LEU A 124 -21.60 -7.54 -9.40
C LEU A 124 -21.81 -6.86 -8.03
N SER A 125 -22.59 -7.52 -7.19
CA SER A 125 -22.69 -7.14 -5.78
C SER A 125 -21.43 -7.56 -5.00
N LYS A 126 -21.30 -7.04 -3.75
CA LYS A 126 -20.22 -7.49 -2.85
C LYS A 126 -20.23 -9.01 -2.67
N ASN A 127 -21.39 -9.61 -2.50
CA ASN A 127 -21.52 -11.05 -2.30
C ASN A 127 -21.08 -11.83 -3.55
N ASP A 128 -21.44 -11.32 -4.74
CA ASP A 128 -20.98 -11.92 -5.99
C ASP A 128 -19.46 -11.86 -6.10
N LEU A 129 -18.86 -10.72 -5.75
CA LEU A 129 -17.41 -10.54 -5.73
C LEU A 129 -16.74 -11.53 -4.79
N GLN A 130 -17.20 -11.66 -3.55
CA GLN A 130 -16.67 -12.61 -2.56
C GLN A 130 -16.80 -14.06 -3.04
N ASN A 131 -17.94 -14.41 -3.64
CA ASN A 131 -18.17 -15.74 -4.20
C ASN A 131 -17.23 -16.06 -5.37
N ILE A 132 -16.96 -15.08 -6.23
CA ILE A 132 -16.05 -15.24 -7.37
C ILE A 132 -14.59 -15.34 -6.89
N ILE A 133 -14.20 -14.47 -5.97
CA ILE A 133 -12.83 -14.40 -5.44
C ILE A 133 -12.55 -15.60 -4.51
N LYS A 134 -13.59 -16.17 -3.89
CA LYS A 134 -13.50 -17.19 -2.83
C LYS A 134 -12.65 -16.71 -1.64
N ASN A 135 -12.83 -15.44 -1.28
CA ASN A 135 -12.14 -14.79 -0.18
C ASN A 135 -12.96 -13.61 0.33
N ASP A 136 -12.70 -13.20 1.57
CA ASP A 136 -13.36 -12.05 2.17
C ASP A 136 -12.81 -10.74 1.63
N ILE A 137 -13.70 -9.76 1.42
CA ILE A 137 -13.35 -8.37 1.21
C ILE A 137 -13.29 -7.71 2.58
N ASN A 138 -12.08 -7.38 3.03
CA ASN A 138 -11.82 -6.88 4.37
C ASN A 138 -12.31 -5.44 4.55
N TYR A 139 -12.12 -4.59 3.55
CA TYR A 139 -12.47 -3.19 3.58
C TYR A 139 -13.19 -2.76 2.30
N ILE A 140 -14.15 -1.85 2.42
CA ILE A 140 -14.84 -1.25 1.29
C ILE A 140 -14.79 0.26 1.42
N ILE A 141 -14.16 0.92 0.45
CA ILE A 141 -14.19 2.37 0.31
C ILE A 141 -15.41 2.70 -0.55
N PRO A 142 -16.46 3.36 0.00
CA PRO A 142 -17.68 3.62 -0.72
C PRO A 142 -17.46 4.58 -1.88
N GLY A 143 -18.18 4.37 -2.99
CA GLY A 143 -18.11 5.19 -4.19
C GLY A 143 -18.45 6.67 -3.95
N SER A 144 -19.23 6.97 -2.91
CA SER A 144 -19.50 8.33 -2.46
C SER A 144 -18.27 9.13 -2.01
N PHE A 145 -17.15 8.43 -1.73
CA PHE A 145 -15.87 9.08 -1.42
C PHE A 145 -15.27 9.73 -2.66
N TYR A 146 -15.64 9.29 -3.84
CA TYR A 146 -15.15 9.86 -5.09
C TYR A 146 -15.74 11.26 -5.28
N ILE A 147 -14.87 12.25 -5.24
CA ILE A 147 -15.25 13.66 -5.36
C ILE A 147 -15.00 14.12 -6.80
N LYS A 148 -15.98 14.82 -7.39
CA LYS A 148 -15.88 15.35 -8.76
C LYS A 148 -14.61 16.16 -9.03
N ASN A 149 -14.04 16.78 -8.00
CA ASN A 149 -12.86 17.65 -8.10
C ASN A 149 -11.60 17.02 -7.47
N ILE A 150 -11.50 15.69 -7.41
CA ILE A 150 -10.33 14.99 -6.83
C ILE A 150 -9.03 15.42 -7.53
N ALA A 151 -9.06 15.67 -8.85
CA ALA A 151 -7.91 16.16 -9.59
C ALA A 151 -7.42 17.53 -9.08
N SER A 152 -8.33 18.45 -8.74
CA SER A 152 -8.01 19.74 -8.14
C SER A 152 -7.30 19.60 -6.80
N TYR A 153 -7.77 18.68 -5.95
CA TYR A 153 -7.13 18.41 -4.67
C TYR A 153 -5.73 17.82 -4.85
N ASN A 154 -5.58 16.87 -5.76
CA ASN A 154 -4.27 16.28 -6.06
C ASN A 154 -3.28 17.31 -6.61
N LEU A 155 -3.72 18.21 -7.48
CA LEU A 155 -2.90 19.31 -7.99
C LEU A 155 -2.53 20.34 -6.92
N SER A 156 -3.39 20.55 -5.92
CA SER A 156 -3.12 21.46 -4.81
C SER A 156 -2.21 20.86 -3.73
N GLY A 157 -1.86 19.56 -3.84
CA GLY A 157 -1.05 18.85 -2.85
C GLY A 157 -1.76 18.55 -1.53
N LYS A 158 -3.09 18.68 -1.50
CA LYS A 158 -3.88 18.40 -0.29
C LYS A 158 -4.10 16.90 -0.13
N ILE A 159 -4.01 16.41 1.11
CA ILE A 159 -4.38 15.05 1.46
C ILE A 159 -5.88 15.02 1.78
N LEU A 160 -6.66 14.31 0.95
CA LEU A 160 -8.13 14.29 1.04
C LEU A 160 -8.66 13.86 2.42
N THR A 161 -8.02 12.87 3.02
CA THR A 161 -8.41 12.33 4.32
C THR A 161 -8.08 13.27 5.50
N LEU A 162 -7.29 14.32 5.29
CA LEU A 162 -6.99 15.34 6.28
C LEU A 162 -7.81 16.61 6.11
N ASP A 163 -8.51 16.79 4.98
CA ASP A 163 -9.37 17.94 4.74
C ASP A 163 -10.68 17.82 5.54
N ASN A 164 -10.95 18.74 6.44
CA ASN A 164 -12.13 18.70 7.32
C ASN A 164 -13.46 18.73 6.57
N GLY A 165 -13.55 19.43 5.43
CA GLY A 165 -14.75 19.48 4.61
C GLY A 165 -15.05 18.13 3.96
N ILE A 166 -14.02 17.44 3.51
CA ILE A 166 -14.12 16.09 2.93
C ILE A 166 -14.43 15.07 4.01
N ARG A 167 -13.73 15.10 5.15
CA ARG A 167 -14.00 14.21 6.29
C ARG A 167 -15.45 14.27 6.73
N ASN A 168 -16.00 15.48 6.88
CA ASN A 168 -17.37 15.67 7.33
C ASN A 168 -18.41 15.14 6.34
N LYS A 169 -18.17 15.25 5.03
CA LYS A 169 -19.07 14.78 3.97
C LYS A 169 -18.96 13.28 3.70
N ASN A 170 -17.85 12.66 4.06
CA ASN A 170 -17.53 11.26 3.70
C ASN A 170 -17.19 10.41 4.94
N ARG A 171 -17.94 10.57 6.03
CA ARG A 171 -17.68 9.91 7.32
C ARG A 171 -17.52 8.39 7.22
N GLU A 172 -18.28 7.74 6.35
CA GLU A 172 -18.19 6.31 6.14
C GLU A 172 -16.83 5.90 5.59
N ALA A 173 -16.38 6.55 4.51
CA ALA A 173 -15.06 6.29 3.92
C ALA A 173 -13.93 6.59 4.92
N ILE A 174 -14.04 7.69 5.67
CA ILE A 174 -13.04 8.06 6.68
C ILE A 174 -12.93 6.98 7.77
N ARG A 175 -14.04 6.42 8.24
CA ARG A 175 -14.03 5.30 9.20
C ARG A 175 -13.32 4.05 8.64
N VAL A 176 -13.39 3.83 7.33
CA VAL A 176 -12.66 2.72 6.70
C VAL A 176 -11.14 3.00 6.73
N PHE A 177 -10.71 4.21 6.39
CA PHE A 177 -9.31 4.59 6.47
C PHE A 177 -8.78 4.53 7.91
N ASP A 178 -9.55 5.01 8.88
CA ASP A 178 -9.19 4.93 10.30
C ASP A 178 -8.99 3.47 10.73
N LYS A 179 -9.90 2.55 10.36
CA LYS A 179 -9.76 1.12 10.65
C LYS A 179 -8.52 0.48 10.02
N ILE A 180 -8.18 0.86 8.78
CA ILE A 180 -6.96 0.39 8.11
C ILE A 180 -5.73 0.88 8.87
N ALA A 181 -5.72 2.15 9.28
CA ALA A 181 -4.63 2.74 10.06
C ALA A 181 -4.47 2.04 11.41
N ASP A 182 -5.58 1.78 12.13
CA ASP A 182 -5.57 1.06 13.41
C ASP A 182 -5.01 -0.36 13.26
N GLU A 183 -5.36 -1.08 12.18
CA GLU A 183 -4.80 -2.42 11.91
C GLU A 183 -3.29 -2.36 11.69
N ILE A 184 -2.79 -1.39 10.91
CA ILE A 184 -1.36 -1.20 10.65
C ILE A 184 -0.62 -0.94 11.97
N LEU A 185 -1.11 0.00 12.78
CA LEU A 185 -0.47 0.41 14.02
C LEU A 185 -0.48 -0.72 15.07
N SER A 186 -1.60 -1.43 15.22
CA SER A 186 -1.71 -2.55 16.18
C SER A 186 -0.75 -3.70 15.89
N THR A 187 -0.36 -3.88 14.64
CA THR A 187 0.60 -4.91 14.22
C THR A 187 2.03 -4.51 14.55
N GLY A 188 2.36 -3.23 14.41
CA GLY A 188 3.67 -2.70 14.81
C GLY A 188 3.97 -2.94 16.29
N GLU A 189 2.98 -2.74 17.16
CA GLU A 189 3.11 -3.02 18.60
C GLU A 189 3.37 -4.50 18.92
N LYS A 190 2.69 -5.42 18.24
CA LYS A 190 2.90 -6.87 18.42
C LYS A 190 4.29 -7.32 17.99
N ASN A 191 4.80 -6.78 16.89
CA ASN A 191 6.11 -7.09 16.37
C ASN A 191 7.24 -6.42 17.18
N GLY A 192 7.00 -5.22 17.71
CA GLY A 192 7.92 -4.54 18.63
C GLY A 192 8.15 -5.30 19.94
N LYS A 193 7.10 -5.84 20.54
CA LYS A 193 7.18 -6.66 21.76
C LYS A 193 7.94 -7.98 21.57
N LYS A 194 7.93 -8.57 20.37
CA LYS A 194 8.73 -9.78 20.07
C LYS A 194 10.25 -9.50 19.92
N LYS A 195 10.66 -8.27 19.65
CA LYS A 195 12.08 -7.89 19.51
C LYS A 195 12.76 -7.57 20.85
N VAL A 196 12.00 -7.23 21.88
CA VAL A 196 12.53 -6.90 23.22
C VAL A 196 12.82 -8.16 24.05
N ASN A 197 12.25 -9.31 23.68
CA ASN A 197 12.38 -10.58 24.40
C ASN A 197 13.34 -11.59 23.72
N LYS A 198 14.29 -11.15 22.92
CA LYS A 198 15.39 -11.91 22.37
C LYS A 198 16.68 -11.13 22.55
#